data_109a8110f5d02677927f7134d21c04e8
#
_entry.id   109a8110f5d02677927f7134d21c04e8
#
_cell.length_a   1.000
_cell.length_b   1.000
_cell.length_c   1.000
_cell.angle_alpha   90.00
_cell.angle_beta   90.00
_cell.angle_gamma   90.00
#
_symmetry.space_group_name_H-M   'P 1'
#
loop_
_entity.id
_entity.type
_entity.pdbx_description
1 polymer ?
#
loop_
_entity_poly.entity_id
_entity_poly.type
_entity_poly.pdbx_seq_one_letter_code
_entity_poly.pdbx_strand_id
1 'polypeptide(L)'
;METRSIAYDCEGARLTGYFADDAPNTKKPAVLIAHEAFGLNEHIRARARRLAELGYAAFALDMYGAEGFPMPEAIRRHIELMSTPGLMHARASAALSVLMEQPGVDRERVAAIGFCQGGISALELARGGAPIRCAVGFHPGLMRPAGSQDGPIRAKVLMMIGARDPDVPAANQAAFAAEMQEKQVDWQLHLFGGVGHAYTNPDADGWNKPGYGYSRAADQRAWMMMLALFDEVFGGAAAVGKA
;
A
#
# COMPACT_ATOMS: atom_id res chain seq x y z
N MET A 1 -1.35 21.48 8.08
CA MET A 1 -0.96 20.37 7.17
C MET A 1 -0.52 20.96 5.84
N GLU A 2 0.67 20.64 5.39
CA GLU A 2 1.15 20.93 4.03
C GLU A 2 0.79 19.77 3.12
N THR A 3 0.26 20.08 1.93
CA THR A 3 0.01 19.09 0.88
C THR A 3 0.50 19.60 -0.45
N ARG A 4 1.12 18.73 -1.26
CA ARG A 4 1.60 19.09 -2.59
C ARG A 4 1.66 17.89 -3.54
N SER A 5 1.54 18.16 -4.82
CA SER A 5 1.83 17.19 -5.87
C SER A 5 3.33 17.19 -6.16
N ILE A 6 3.92 16.01 -6.31
CA ILE A 6 5.33 15.84 -6.66
C ILE A 6 5.40 15.00 -7.92
N ALA A 7 5.95 15.62 -8.98
CA ALA A 7 6.16 14.93 -10.25
C ALA A 7 7.51 14.18 -10.23
N TYR A 8 7.53 12.99 -10.82
CA TYR A 8 8.72 12.16 -10.98
C TYR A 8 8.62 11.32 -12.25
N ASP A 9 9.75 10.82 -12.71
CA ASP A 9 9.81 10.06 -13.96
C ASP A 9 10.19 8.59 -13.66
N CYS A 10 9.54 7.66 -14.34
CA CYS A 10 9.87 6.24 -14.26
C CYS A 10 9.51 5.53 -15.56
N GLU A 11 10.43 4.76 -16.14
CA GLU A 11 10.22 3.95 -17.35
C GLU A 11 9.58 4.77 -18.50
N GLY A 12 10.05 6.00 -18.71
CA GLY A 12 9.53 6.90 -19.74
C GLY A 12 8.16 7.51 -19.45
N ALA A 13 7.55 7.20 -18.33
CA ALA A 13 6.28 7.80 -17.90
C ALA A 13 6.52 8.95 -16.91
N ARG A 14 5.79 10.06 -17.10
CA ARG A 14 5.67 11.13 -16.11
C ARG A 14 4.59 10.79 -15.12
N LEU A 15 4.94 10.64 -13.87
CA LEU A 15 4.06 10.28 -12.76
C LEU A 15 3.92 11.46 -11.79
N THR A 16 2.78 11.54 -11.08
CA THR A 16 2.54 12.65 -10.15
C THR A 16 1.90 12.11 -8.86
N GLY A 17 2.70 11.98 -7.81
CA GLY A 17 2.22 11.56 -6.50
C GLY A 17 1.73 12.73 -5.64
N TYR A 18 1.06 12.40 -4.54
CA TYR A 18 0.50 13.35 -3.58
C TYR A 18 1.21 13.21 -2.23
N PHE A 19 1.87 14.28 -1.79
CA PHE A 19 2.57 14.35 -0.51
C PHE A 19 1.72 15.10 0.52
N ALA A 20 1.70 14.61 1.76
CA ALA A 20 1.06 15.24 2.90
C ALA A 20 1.97 15.17 4.15
N ASP A 21 2.13 16.29 4.85
CA ASP A 21 2.93 16.41 6.07
C ASP A 21 2.32 17.48 7.00
N ASP A 22 2.10 17.15 8.26
CA ASP A 22 1.51 18.09 9.23
C ASP A 22 2.57 18.92 9.97
N ALA A 23 3.83 18.51 9.99
CA ALA A 23 4.94 19.24 10.62
C ALA A 23 6.19 19.19 9.73
N PRO A 24 6.22 19.96 8.63
CA PRO A 24 7.33 19.96 7.68
C PRO A 24 8.66 20.30 8.38
N ASN A 25 9.74 19.73 7.87
CA ASN A 25 11.11 19.88 8.41
C ASN A 25 11.35 19.27 9.80
N THR A 26 10.39 18.58 10.40
CA THR A 26 10.60 17.80 11.61
C THR A 26 10.90 16.35 11.23
N LYS A 27 12.04 15.81 11.70
CA LYS A 27 12.42 14.42 11.39
C LYS A 27 11.38 13.42 11.93
N LYS A 28 10.75 12.66 11.06
CA LYS A 28 9.65 11.75 11.38
C LYS A 28 9.63 10.51 10.49
N PRO A 29 8.96 9.43 10.92
CA PRO A 29 8.71 8.27 10.07
C PRO A 29 7.92 8.65 8.83
N ALA A 30 8.09 7.89 7.75
CA ALA A 30 7.41 8.15 6.49
C ALA A 30 6.67 6.91 5.97
N VAL A 31 5.59 7.15 5.24
CA VAL A 31 4.75 6.11 4.69
C VAL A 31 4.51 6.33 3.20
N LEU A 32 4.94 5.38 2.38
CA LEU A 32 4.57 5.28 0.98
C LEU A 32 3.20 4.59 0.89
N ILE A 33 2.28 5.17 0.14
CA ILE A 33 0.91 4.65 -0.01
C ILE A 33 0.66 4.32 -1.49
N ALA A 34 0.36 3.06 -1.78
CA ALA A 34 0.03 2.62 -3.12
C ALA A 34 -1.49 2.46 -3.30
N HIS A 35 -1.99 3.00 -4.41
CA HIS A 35 -3.41 3.09 -4.71
C HIS A 35 -4.03 1.78 -5.23
N GLU A 36 -5.37 1.71 -5.23
CA GLU A 36 -6.17 0.68 -5.89
C GLU A 36 -6.07 0.77 -7.42
N ALA A 37 -6.72 -0.13 -8.13
CA ALA A 37 -6.74 -0.14 -9.60
C ALA A 37 -7.25 1.16 -10.25
N PHE A 38 -8.00 1.99 -9.53
CA PHE A 38 -8.56 3.26 -10.01
C PHE A 38 -7.55 4.42 -10.11
N GLY A 39 -6.30 4.21 -9.73
CA GLY A 39 -5.30 5.26 -9.71
C GLY A 39 -5.32 6.11 -8.41
N LEU A 40 -4.52 7.16 -8.40
CA LEU A 40 -4.41 8.08 -7.27
C LEU A 40 -5.66 8.98 -7.19
N ASN A 41 -6.65 8.54 -6.43
CA ASN A 41 -7.93 9.21 -6.23
C ASN A 41 -8.05 9.85 -4.84
N GLU A 42 -9.20 10.48 -4.56
CA GLU A 42 -9.45 11.15 -3.29
C GLU A 42 -9.44 10.19 -2.08
N HIS A 43 -9.89 8.94 -2.24
CA HIS A 43 -9.80 7.93 -1.19
C HIS A 43 -8.36 7.76 -0.69
N ILE A 44 -7.40 7.64 -1.61
CA ILE A 44 -5.98 7.47 -1.27
C ILE A 44 -5.36 8.77 -0.74
N ARG A 45 -5.73 9.94 -1.31
CA ARG A 45 -5.30 11.24 -0.76
C ARG A 45 -5.78 11.46 0.67
N ALA A 46 -7.01 11.05 0.98
CA ALA A 46 -7.54 11.11 2.34
C ALA A 46 -6.75 10.20 3.30
N ARG A 47 -6.32 9.02 2.87
CA ARG A 47 -5.43 8.15 3.67
C ARG A 47 -4.07 8.82 3.94
N ALA A 48 -3.51 9.51 2.95
CA ALA A 48 -2.26 10.25 3.13
C ALA A 48 -2.40 11.39 4.15
N ARG A 49 -3.47 12.19 4.06
CA ARG A 49 -3.74 13.25 5.04
C ARG A 49 -3.96 12.69 6.44
N ARG A 50 -4.70 11.58 6.57
CA ARG A 50 -4.92 10.91 7.86
C ARG A 50 -3.61 10.43 8.49
N LEU A 51 -2.66 9.93 7.72
CA LEU A 51 -1.34 9.56 8.22
C LEU A 51 -0.52 10.79 8.62
N ALA A 52 -0.61 11.88 7.86
CA ALA A 52 0.05 13.12 8.22
C ALA A 52 -0.47 13.69 9.56
N GLU A 53 -1.78 13.64 9.81
CA GLU A 53 -2.41 14.02 11.10
C GLU A 53 -1.90 13.17 12.28
N LEU A 54 -1.48 11.93 12.00
CA LEU A 54 -0.89 11.02 12.99
C LEU A 54 0.64 11.21 13.15
N GLY A 55 1.23 12.19 12.46
CA GLY A 55 2.64 12.54 12.60
C GLY A 55 3.59 11.83 11.66
N TYR A 56 3.10 11.22 10.58
CA TYR A 56 3.91 10.63 9.51
C TYR A 56 4.08 11.60 8.33
N ALA A 57 5.20 11.55 7.64
CA ALA A 57 5.28 12.09 6.28
C ALA A 57 4.67 11.05 5.33
N ALA A 58 3.65 11.40 4.57
CA ALA A 58 2.90 10.46 3.74
C ALA A 58 3.01 10.82 2.26
N PHE A 59 3.34 9.84 1.41
CA PHE A 59 3.40 10.02 -0.04
C PHE A 59 2.55 8.96 -0.74
N ALA A 60 1.44 9.40 -1.32
CA ALA A 60 0.60 8.55 -2.16
C ALA A 60 1.18 8.56 -3.58
N LEU A 61 1.67 7.40 -4.01
CA LEU A 61 2.32 7.24 -5.31
C LEU A 61 1.29 7.23 -6.46
N ASP A 62 1.77 7.51 -7.65
CA ASP A 62 1.05 7.33 -8.90
C ASP A 62 1.69 6.19 -9.70
N MET A 63 0.87 5.23 -10.13
CA MET A 63 1.32 4.07 -10.93
C MET A 63 1.02 4.23 -12.42
N TYR A 64 0.23 5.27 -12.82
CA TYR A 64 -0.37 5.30 -14.15
C TYR A 64 -0.06 6.56 -14.97
N GLY A 65 0.36 7.64 -14.32
CA GLY A 65 0.55 8.96 -14.96
C GLY A 65 -0.76 9.69 -15.28
N ALA A 66 -1.88 9.20 -14.79
CA ALA A 66 -3.19 9.80 -14.94
C ALA A 66 -4.16 9.25 -13.87
N GLU A 67 -5.31 9.88 -13.71
CA GLU A 67 -6.32 9.55 -12.70
C GLU A 67 -7.75 9.66 -13.26
N GLY A 68 -8.74 9.20 -12.48
CA GLY A 68 -10.15 9.34 -12.87
C GLY A 68 -10.63 8.28 -13.87
N PHE A 69 -10.10 7.06 -13.79
CA PHE A 69 -10.45 5.99 -14.71
C PHE A 69 -11.81 5.36 -14.41
N PRO A 70 -12.65 5.12 -15.44
CA PRO A 70 -13.80 4.24 -15.29
C PRO A 70 -13.33 2.79 -15.11
N MET A 71 -14.20 1.95 -14.51
CA MET A 71 -13.88 0.55 -14.14
C MET A 71 -13.19 -0.26 -15.27
N PRO A 72 -13.66 -0.27 -16.53
CA PRO A 72 -13.00 -1.03 -17.59
C PRO A 72 -11.55 -0.60 -17.84
N GLU A 73 -11.28 0.70 -17.81
CA GLU A 73 -9.94 1.25 -18.01
C GLU A 73 -9.04 0.94 -16.79
N ALA A 74 -9.57 1.06 -15.57
CA ALA A 74 -8.86 0.69 -14.35
C ALA A 74 -8.41 -0.78 -14.37
N ILE A 75 -9.29 -1.69 -14.80
CA ILE A 75 -8.97 -3.12 -14.96
C ILE A 75 -7.87 -3.30 -16.01
N ARG A 76 -7.96 -2.66 -17.16
CA ARG A 76 -6.95 -2.75 -18.22
C ARG A 76 -5.56 -2.31 -17.71
N ARG A 77 -5.49 -1.18 -17.01
CA ARG A 77 -4.24 -0.67 -16.43
C ARG A 77 -3.68 -1.57 -15.35
N HIS A 78 -4.55 -2.14 -14.52
CA HIS A 78 -4.14 -3.15 -13.54
C HIS A 78 -3.51 -4.37 -14.23
N ILE A 79 -4.14 -4.90 -15.27
CA ILE A 79 -3.63 -6.04 -16.03
C ILE A 79 -2.27 -5.69 -16.66
N GLU A 80 -2.14 -4.52 -17.28
CA GLU A 80 -0.87 -4.03 -17.86
C GLU A 80 0.24 -3.96 -16.81
N LEU A 81 -0.05 -3.37 -15.64
CA LEU A 81 0.90 -3.26 -14.53
C LEU A 81 1.32 -4.63 -14.00
N MET A 82 0.39 -5.58 -13.91
CA MET A 82 0.66 -6.95 -13.44
C MET A 82 1.41 -7.79 -14.46
N SER A 83 1.20 -7.56 -15.77
CA SER A 83 1.76 -8.38 -16.84
C SER A 83 3.05 -7.84 -17.46
N THR A 84 3.38 -6.56 -17.25
CA THR A 84 4.63 -5.98 -17.74
C THR A 84 5.77 -6.30 -16.78
N PRO A 85 6.80 -7.06 -17.20
CA PRO A 85 7.85 -7.51 -16.31
C PRO A 85 8.56 -6.37 -15.59
N GLY A 86 8.58 -6.44 -14.25
CA GLY A 86 9.29 -5.48 -13.37
C GLY A 86 8.66 -4.09 -13.24
N LEU A 87 7.63 -3.74 -14.03
CA LEU A 87 7.06 -2.39 -14.08
C LEU A 87 6.51 -1.95 -12.72
N MET A 88 5.79 -2.83 -12.02
CA MET A 88 5.22 -2.52 -10.70
C MET A 88 6.33 -2.19 -9.69
N HIS A 89 7.38 -2.99 -9.65
CA HIS A 89 8.53 -2.75 -8.76
C HIS A 89 9.26 -1.46 -9.11
N ALA A 90 9.51 -1.20 -10.40
CA ALA A 90 10.20 0.00 -10.86
C ALA A 90 9.46 1.27 -10.44
N ARG A 91 8.14 1.35 -10.71
CA ARG A 91 7.31 2.51 -10.36
C ARG A 91 7.19 2.72 -8.85
N ALA A 92 7.01 1.65 -8.07
CA ALA A 92 6.97 1.73 -6.61
C ALA A 92 8.32 2.17 -6.03
N SER A 93 9.44 1.68 -6.56
CA SER A 93 10.79 2.06 -6.14
C SER A 93 11.13 3.51 -6.46
N ALA A 94 10.73 4.01 -7.64
CA ALA A 94 10.89 5.41 -8.00
C ALA A 94 10.14 6.32 -7.02
N ALA A 95 8.89 5.98 -6.69
CA ALA A 95 8.09 6.71 -5.70
C ALA A 95 8.69 6.64 -4.30
N LEU A 96 9.24 5.50 -3.88
CA LEU A 96 9.93 5.36 -2.60
C LEU A 96 11.15 6.28 -2.53
N SER A 97 11.93 6.37 -3.59
CA SER A 97 13.08 7.28 -3.67
C SER A 97 12.63 8.74 -3.50
N VAL A 98 11.57 9.14 -4.19
CA VAL A 98 10.98 10.49 -4.05
C VAL A 98 10.57 10.78 -2.61
N LEU A 99 9.92 9.84 -1.93
CA LEU A 99 9.54 10.00 -0.53
C LEU A 99 10.77 10.16 0.37
N MET A 100 11.79 9.33 0.20
CA MET A 100 13.00 9.33 1.02
C MET A 100 13.86 10.59 0.82
N GLU A 101 13.67 11.33 -0.25
CA GLU A 101 14.35 12.59 -0.53
C GLU A 101 13.64 13.81 0.08
N GLN A 102 12.41 13.65 0.60
CA GLN A 102 11.68 14.79 1.16
C GLN A 102 12.31 15.28 2.46
N PRO A 103 12.38 16.61 2.66
CA PRO A 103 12.85 17.19 3.92
C PRO A 103 12.04 16.65 5.12
N GLY A 104 12.73 16.35 6.21
CA GLY A 104 12.09 15.83 7.42
C GLY A 104 11.79 14.33 7.42
N VAL A 105 11.98 13.63 6.31
CA VAL A 105 11.79 12.16 6.28
C VAL A 105 12.97 11.47 6.97
N ASP A 106 12.65 10.61 7.93
CA ASP A 106 13.60 9.67 8.51
C ASP A 106 13.70 8.41 7.66
N ARG A 107 14.76 8.32 6.87
CA ARG A 107 15.00 7.21 5.93
C ARG A 107 15.14 5.84 6.60
N GLU A 108 15.43 5.82 7.91
CA GLU A 108 15.53 4.57 8.68
C GLU A 108 14.15 4.10 9.20
N ARG A 109 13.12 4.94 9.11
CA ARG A 109 11.76 4.67 9.58
C ARG A 109 10.76 4.88 8.47
N VAL A 110 10.81 4.04 7.43
CA VAL A 110 9.92 4.09 6.26
C VAL A 110 9.07 2.81 6.20
N ALA A 111 7.78 2.97 5.95
CA ALA A 111 6.85 1.88 5.65
C ALA A 111 6.27 2.03 4.24
N ALA A 112 5.85 0.91 3.66
CA ALA A 112 5.02 0.90 2.45
C ALA A 112 3.67 0.27 2.78
N ILE A 113 2.59 0.94 2.43
CA ILE A 113 1.24 0.40 2.54
C ILE A 113 0.52 0.46 1.19
N GLY A 114 -0.50 -0.35 1.02
CA GLY A 114 -1.29 -0.26 -0.19
C GLY A 114 -2.64 -0.96 -0.11
N PHE A 115 -3.52 -0.55 -1.03
CA PHE A 115 -4.90 -0.99 -1.11
C PHE A 115 -5.10 -1.77 -2.41
N CYS A 116 -5.72 -2.96 -2.36
CA CYS A 116 -5.91 -3.82 -3.53
C CYS A 116 -4.56 -4.11 -4.25
N GLN A 117 -4.40 -3.72 -5.51
CA GLN A 117 -3.11 -3.80 -6.23
C GLN A 117 -1.97 -3.06 -5.53
N GLY A 118 -2.29 -1.98 -4.80
CA GLY A 118 -1.29 -1.25 -4.02
C GLY A 118 -0.67 -2.10 -2.92
N GLY A 119 -1.42 -3.04 -2.35
CA GLY A 119 -0.86 -4.00 -1.40
C GLY A 119 0.11 -4.99 -2.07
N ILE A 120 -0.13 -5.35 -3.34
CA ILE A 120 0.85 -6.10 -4.15
C ILE A 120 2.12 -5.26 -4.34
N SER A 121 1.96 -3.97 -4.65
CA SER A 121 3.09 -3.05 -4.84
C SER A 121 3.95 -2.88 -3.59
N ALA A 122 3.33 -2.79 -2.40
CA ALA A 122 4.04 -2.75 -1.12
C ALA A 122 4.82 -4.05 -0.87
N LEU A 123 4.20 -5.19 -1.20
CA LEU A 123 4.85 -6.50 -1.08
C LEU A 123 6.00 -6.66 -2.09
N GLU A 124 5.86 -6.14 -3.31
CA GLU A 124 6.94 -6.15 -4.32
C GLU A 124 8.15 -5.30 -3.90
N LEU A 125 7.94 -4.17 -3.23
CA LEU A 125 9.05 -3.43 -2.62
C LEU A 125 9.78 -4.29 -1.57
N ALA A 126 9.03 -4.97 -0.71
CA ALA A 126 9.63 -5.87 0.28
C ALA A 126 10.40 -7.03 -0.39
N ARG A 127 9.84 -7.66 -1.44
CA ARG A 127 10.49 -8.71 -2.24
C ARG A 127 11.77 -8.23 -2.93
N GLY A 128 11.81 -6.97 -3.33
CA GLY A 128 12.99 -6.32 -3.90
C GLY A 128 14.05 -5.93 -2.86
N GLY A 129 13.80 -6.16 -1.57
CA GLY A 129 14.75 -5.79 -0.50
C GLY A 129 14.80 -4.29 -0.23
N ALA A 130 13.74 -3.54 -0.58
CA ALA A 130 13.65 -2.10 -0.35
C ALA A 130 13.90 -1.76 1.14
N PRO A 131 14.50 -0.59 1.44
CA PRO A 131 14.81 -0.17 2.81
C PRO A 131 13.56 0.33 3.56
N ILE A 132 12.56 -0.54 3.67
CA ILE A 132 11.33 -0.30 4.42
C ILE A 132 11.27 -1.19 5.66
N ARG A 133 10.68 -0.69 6.73
CA ARG A 133 10.53 -1.43 8.00
C ARG A 133 9.38 -2.42 7.97
N CYS A 134 8.30 -2.07 7.25
CA CYS A 134 7.19 -2.99 7.03
C CYS A 134 6.47 -2.73 5.69
N ALA A 135 5.81 -3.78 5.20
CA ALA A 135 4.89 -3.74 4.07
C ALA A 135 3.50 -4.16 4.55
N VAL A 136 2.49 -3.31 4.31
CA VAL A 136 1.11 -3.56 4.75
C VAL A 136 0.17 -3.55 3.56
N GLY A 137 -0.65 -4.59 3.43
CA GLY A 137 -1.69 -4.69 2.40
C GLY A 137 -3.10 -4.71 2.99
N PHE A 138 -3.95 -3.80 2.50
CA PHE A 138 -5.39 -3.79 2.74
C PHE A 138 -6.08 -4.43 1.55
N HIS A 139 -6.81 -5.50 1.75
CA HIS A 139 -7.42 -6.35 0.69
C HIS A 139 -6.48 -6.55 -0.53
N PRO A 140 -5.19 -6.91 -0.29
CA PRO A 140 -4.25 -7.06 -1.39
C PRO A 140 -4.55 -8.33 -2.18
N GLY A 141 -4.27 -8.32 -3.49
CA GLY A 141 -3.95 -9.56 -4.15
C GLY A 141 -2.65 -10.15 -3.58
N LEU A 142 -2.55 -11.46 -3.50
CA LEU A 142 -1.33 -12.13 -3.00
C LEU A 142 -0.49 -12.72 -4.15
N MET A 143 -0.91 -12.50 -5.39
CA MET A 143 -0.20 -12.96 -6.58
C MET A 143 1.09 -12.17 -6.82
N ARG A 144 2.03 -12.80 -7.48
CA ARG A 144 3.26 -12.14 -7.95
C ARG A 144 3.03 -11.53 -9.34
N PRO A 145 3.36 -10.25 -9.59
CA PRO A 145 3.35 -9.69 -10.93
C PRO A 145 4.47 -10.29 -11.81
N ALA A 146 4.36 -10.10 -13.11
CA ALA A 146 5.41 -10.52 -14.02
C ALA A 146 6.74 -9.83 -13.69
N GLY A 147 7.84 -10.58 -13.69
CA GLY A 147 9.16 -10.07 -13.31
C GLY A 147 9.25 -9.65 -11.83
N SER A 148 8.42 -10.25 -10.98
CA SER A 148 8.47 -10.05 -9.53
C SER A 148 9.87 -10.31 -8.98
N GLN A 149 10.28 -9.47 -8.04
CA GLN A 149 11.58 -9.56 -7.41
C GLN A 149 11.67 -10.78 -6.48
N ASP A 150 12.88 -11.28 -6.27
CA ASP A 150 13.13 -12.46 -5.43
C ASP A 150 14.30 -12.24 -4.45
N GLY A 151 14.45 -11.01 -4.00
CA GLY A 151 15.46 -10.62 -3.01
C GLY A 151 15.10 -11.05 -1.58
N PRO A 152 15.99 -10.78 -0.62
CA PRO A 152 15.74 -11.03 0.79
C PRO A 152 14.71 -10.01 1.32
N ILE A 153 13.62 -10.52 1.89
CA ILE A 153 12.60 -9.68 2.54
C ILE A 153 13.05 -9.37 3.97
N ARG A 154 13.40 -8.12 4.24
CA ARG A 154 13.81 -7.65 5.58
C ARG A 154 12.70 -6.93 6.32
N ALA A 155 11.68 -6.49 5.60
CA ALA A 155 10.51 -5.83 6.15
C ALA A 155 9.60 -6.83 6.86
N LYS A 156 8.94 -6.41 7.94
CA LYS A 156 7.79 -7.14 8.47
C LYS A 156 6.62 -7.02 7.50
N VAL A 157 5.85 -8.09 7.33
CA VAL A 157 4.78 -8.14 6.34
C VAL A 157 3.43 -8.36 7.03
N LEU A 158 2.47 -7.46 6.80
CA LEU A 158 1.10 -7.57 7.29
C LEU A 158 0.13 -7.50 6.11
N MET A 159 -0.53 -8.62 5.79
CA MET A 159 -1.56 -8.69 4.77
C MET A 159 -2.92 -8.95 5.41
N MET A 160 -3.94 -8.16 5.05
CA MET A 160 -5.27 -8.21 5.66
C MET A 160 -6.32 -8.34 4.57
N ILE A 161 -7.00 -9.47 4.47
CA ILE A 161 -7.96 -9.78 3.41
C ILE A 161 -9.34 -10.14 3.96
N GLY A 162 -10.36 -9.97 3.16
CA GLY A 162 -11.69 -10.48 3.45
C GLY A 162 -11.74 -12.00 3.22
N ALA A 163 -12.37 -12.75 4.12
CA ALA A 163 -12.51 -14.21 3.97
C ALA A 163 -13.45 -14.60 2.80
N ARG A 164 -14.22 -13.64 2.25
CA ARG A 164 -15.06 -13.80 1.05
C ARG A 164 -14.52 -13.04 -0.16
N ASP A 165 -13.26 -12.64 -0.12
CA ASP A 165 -12.62 -11.94 -1.23
C ASP A 165 -12.45 -12.89 -2.44
N PRO A 166 -13.14 -12.63 -3.58
CA PRO A 166 -13.07 -13.51 -4.74
C PRO A 166 -11.72 -13.42 -5.47
N ASP A 167 -10.94 -12.35 -5.25
CA ASP A 167 -9.66 -12.14 -5.92
C ASP A 167 -8.51 -12.84 -5.19
N VAL A 168 -8.75 -13.38 -3.97
CA VAL A 168 -7.72 -14.04 -3.15
C VAL A 168 -8.15 -15.45 -2.73
N PRO A 169 -8.19 -16.40 -3.66
CA PRO A 169 -8.55 -17.79 -3.34
C PRO A 169 -7.56 -18.44 -2.37
N ALA A 170 -8.01 -19.50 -1.70
CA ALA A 170 -7.21 -20.21 -0.69
C ALA A 170 -5.83 -20.67 -1.22
N ALA A 171 -5.73 -21.00 -2.50
CA ALA A 171 -4.47 -21.39 -3.13
C ALA A 171 -3.44 -20.23 -3.10
N ASN A 172 -3.88 -18.99 -3.34
CA ASN A 172 -3.00 -17.81 -3.29
C ASN A 172 -2.56 -17.50 -1.86
N GLN A 173 -3.46 -17.71 -0.88
CA GLN A 173 -3.12 -17.56 0.55
C GLN A 173 -2.07 -18.58 0.97
N ALA A 174 -2.22 -19.84 0.56
CA ALA A 174 -1.26 -20.90 0.84
C ALA A 174 0.09 -20.65 0.17
N ALA A 175 0.11 -20.19 -1.08
CA ALA A 175 1.33 -19.86 -1.80
C ALA A 175 2.08 -18.69 -1.15
N PHE A 176 1.36 -17.65 -0.73
CA PHE A 176 1.93 -16.53 0.03
C PHE A 176 2.53 -17.02 1.36
N ALA A 177 1.80 -17.82 2.12
CA ALA A 177 2.30 -18.34 3.40
C ALA A 177 3.57 -19.19 3.21
N ALA A 178 3.60 -20.05 2.18
CA ALA A 178 4.77 -20.86 1.85
C ALA A 178 5.99 -20.01 1.49
N GLU A 179 5.81 -18.96 0.66
CA GLU A 179 6.88 -18.01 0.32
C GLU A 179 7.43 -17.29 1.56
N MET A 180 6.56 -16.78 2.41
CA MET A 180 6.99 -16.06 3.62
C MET A 180 7.74 -16.99 4.59
N GLN A 181 7.29 -18.23 4.72
CA GLN A 181 7.93 -19.24 5.54
C GLN A 181 9.32 -19.63 5.01
N GLU A 182 9.42 -19.90 3.70
CA GLU A 182 10.67 -20.26 3.05
C GLU A 182 11.73 -19.17 3.19
N LYS A 183 11.31 -17.91 3.05
CA LYS A 183 12.18 -16.73 3.18
C LYS A 183 12.41 -16.29 4.64
N GLN A 184 11.85 -17.00 5.61
CA GLN A 184 11.97 -16.70 7.05
C GLN A 184 11.56 -15.27 7.41
N VAL A 185 10.52 -14.76 6.78
CA VAL A 185 9.97 -13.41 7.00
C VAL A 185 9.20 -13.36 8.32
N ASP A 186 9.22 -12.24 9.01
CA ASP A 186 8.25 -11.93 10.06
C ASP A 186 6.96 -11.42 9.37
N TRP A 187 5.92 -12.25 9.35
CA TRP A 187 4.71 -12.00 8.58
C TRP A 187 3.42 -12.36 9.30
N GLN A 188 2.36 -11.69 8.89
CA GLN A 188 1.00 -11.95 9.35
C GLN A 188 0.04 -11.90 8.16
N LEU A 189 -0.95 -12.82 8.16
CA LEU A 189 -2.08 -12.80 7.24
C LEU A 189 -3.38 -12.86 8.06
N HIS A 190 -4.18 -11.80 7.99
CA HIS A 190 -5.46 -11.71 8.69
C HIS A 190 -6.63 -11.90 7.74
N LEU A 191 -7.58 -12.73 8.16
CA LEU A 191 -8.83 -13.01 7.47
C LEU A 191 -10.00 -12.41 8.23
N PHE A 192 -10.71 -11.45 7.61
CA PHE A 192 -11.93 -10.90 8.17
C PHE A 192 -13.14 -11.73 7.74
N GLY A 193 -13.74 -12.50 8.67
CA GLY A 193 -14.89 -13.35 8.41
C GLY A 193 -16.09 -12.57 7.85
N GLY A 194 -16.70 -13.06 6.77
CA GLY A 194 -17.87 -12.44 6.15
C GLY A 194 -17.59 -11.20 5.28
N VAL A 195 -16.33 -10.74 5.22
CA VAL A 195 -15.90 -9.54 4.50
C VAL A 195 -15.39 -9.92 3.10
N GLY A 196 -15.72 -9.08 2.10
CA GLY A 196 -15.26 -9.23 0.70
C GLY A 196 -14.04 -8.36 0.36
N HIS A 197 -13.82 -8.17 -0.95
CA HIS A 197 -12.78 -7.27 -1.48
C HIS A 197 -13.15 -5.79 -1.27
N ALA A 198 -12.18 -4.89 -1.35
CA ALA A 198 -12.32 -3.43 -1.27
C ALA A 198 -13.00 -2.91 0.02
N TYR A 199 -12.88 -3.66 1.13
CA TYR A 199 -13.59 -3.35 2.38
C TYR A 199 -13.19 -2.01 3.02
N THR A 200 -12.13 -1.36 2.56
CA THR A 200 -11.69 -0.04 3.04
C THR A 200 -12.25 1.12 2.21
N ASN A 201 -12.88 0.84 1.06
CA ASN A 201 -13.34 1.88 0.14
C ASN A 201 -14.89 2.03 0.23
N PRO A 202 -15.40 3.17 0.75
CA PRO A 202 -16.84 3.39 0.87
C PRO A 202 -17.60 3.33 -0.47
N ASP A 203 -16.94 3.65 -1.59
CA ASP A 203 -17.58 3.62 -2.91
C ASP A 203 -17.83 2.20 -3.42
N ALA A 204 -17.20 1.18 -2.79
CA ALA A 204 -17.30 -0.22 -3.24
C ALA A 204 -18.72 -0.77 -3.18
N ASP A 205 -19.58 -0.27 -2.29
CA ASP A 205 -20.99 -0.68 -2.22
C ASP A 205 -21.77 -0.30 -3.49
N GLY A 206 -21.36 0.78 -4.16
CA GLY A 206 -21.96 1.24 -5.41
C GLY A 206 -21.51 0.49 -6.66
N TRP A 207 -20.47 -0.36 -6.56
CA TRP A 207 -19.96 -1.05 -7.76
C TRP A 207 -20.81 -2.24 -8.21
N ASN A 208 -21.75 -2.69 -7.39
CA ASN A 208 -22.63 -3.82 -7.68
C ASN A 208 -21.86 -5.09 -8.13
N LYS A 209 -20.66 -5.31 -7.61
CA LYS A 209 -19.79 -6.43 -7.92
C LYS A 209 -19.86 -7.47 -6.81
N PRO A 210 -20.32 -8.71 -7.08
CA PRO A 210 -20.41 -9.76 -6.06
C PRO A 210 -19.06 -10.00 -5.34
N GLY A 211 -19.09 -10.06 -4.02
CA GLY A 211 -17.89 -10.27 -3.21
C GLY A 211 -17.07 -8.99 -2.96
N TYR A 212 -17.53 -7.83 -3.42
CA TYR A 212 -16.96 -6.52 -3.13
C TYR A 212 -17.90 -5.72 -2.25
N GLY A 213 -17.35 -4.87 -1.40
CA GLY A 213 -18.17 -3.97 -0.56
C GLY A 213 -17.39 -3.39 0.60
N TYR A 214 -17.86 -2.25 1.09
CA TYR A 214 -17.29 -1.57 2.23
C TYR A 214 -17.64 -2.28 3.55
N SER A 215 -16.68 -2.37 4.44
CA SER A 215 -16.92 -2.82 5.81
C SER A 215 -16.25 -1.88 6.81
N ARG A 216 -17.01 -0.97 7.38
CA ARG A 216 -16.50 -0.01 8.37
C ARG A 216 -15.73 -0.70 9.51
N ALA A 217 -16.26 -1.82 10.01
CA ALA A 217 -15.63 -2.54 11.10
C ALA A 217 -14.28 -3.16 10.69
N ALA A 218 -14.20 -3.74 9.48
CA ALA A 218 -12.96 -4.31 8.97
C ALA A 218 -11.94 -3.21 8.64
N ASP A 219 -12.35 -2.10 8.02
CA ASP A 219 -11.50 -0.94 7.74
C ASP A 219 -10.86 -0.38 9.03
N GLN A 220 -11.67 -0.15 10.06
CA GLN A 220 -11.18 0.36 11.35
C GLN A 220 -10.21 -0.61 12.02
N ARG A 221 -10.55 -1.90 12.06
CA ARG A 221 -9.69 -2.93 12.65
C ARG A 221 -8.36 -3.05 11.90
N ALA A 222 -8.41 -3.12 10.57
CA ALA A 222 -7.21 -3.18 9.74
C ALA A 222 -6.30 -1.96 9.94
N TRP A 223 -6.90 -0.75 10.03
CA TRP A 223 -6.16 0.47 10.31
C TRP A 223 -5.46 0.42 11.66
N MET A 224 -6.12 -0.04 12.71
CA MET A 224 -5.52 -0.18 14.05
C MET A 224 -4.40 -1.23 14.08
N MET A 225 -4.55 -2.33 13.35
CA MET A 225 -3.50 -3.36 13.23
C MET A 225 -2.26 -2.81 12.54
N MET A 226 -2.42 -2.01 11.47
CA MET A 226 -1.33 -1.30 10.82
C MET A 226 -0.61 -0.35 11.80
N LEU A 227 -1.38 0.46 12.55
CA LEU A 227 -0.78 1.40 13.51
C LEU A 227 -0.02 0.69 14.63
N ALA A 228 -0.53 -0.44 15.12
CA ALA A 228 0.18 -1.26 16.10
C ALA A 228 1.52 -1.80 15.55
N LEU A 229 1.54 -2.23 14.28
CA LEU A 229 2.80 -2.61 13.62
C LEU A 229 3.74 -1.40 13.45
N PHE A 230 3.22 -0.21 13.14
CA PHE A 230 4.04 1.00 13.05
C PHE A 230 4.68 1.37 14.38
N ASP A 231 3.94 1.25 15.50
CA ASP A 231 4.49 1.46 16.83
C ASP A 231 5.65 0.49 17.13
N GLU A 232 5.50 -0.76 16.73
CA GLU A 232 6.54 -1.78 16.89
C GLU A 232 7.80 -1.47 16.06
N VAL A 233 7.64 -1.15 14.75
CA VAL A 233 8.79 -1.00 13.85
C VAL A 233 9.45 0.37 13.89
N PHE A 234 8.76 1.40 14.37
CA PHE A 234 9.27 2.77 14.46
C PHE A 234 9.67 3.20 15.87
N GLY A 235 9.44 2.34 16.88
CA GLY A 235 9.87 2.61 18.26
C GLY A 235 8.94 3.54 19.04
N GLY A 236 7.62 3.38 18.92
CA GLY A 236 6.58 3.95 19.77
C GLY A 236 6.66 5.46 19.98
N ALA A 237 6.27 6.29 19.00
CA ALA A 237 6.21 7.73 19.22
C ALA A 237 5.06 8.48 18.51
N ALA A 238 4.24 7.82 17.71
CA ALA A 238 3.31 8.58 16.85
C ALA A 238 1.80 8.41 17.11
N ALA A 239 1.29 7.34 17.69
CA ALA A 239 -0.13 7.02 17.49
C ALA A 239 -1.02 6.78 18.73
N VAL A 240 -0.51 6.73 19.95
CA VAL A 240 -1.33 6.30 21.12
C VAL A 240 -2.20 7.43 21.72
N GLY A 241 -2.10 8.66 21.26
CA GLY A 241 -2.75 9.82 21.88
C GLY A 241 -3.96 10.43 21.15
N LYS A 242 -4.34 9.95 19.95
CA LYS A 242 -5.42 10.57 19.15
C LYS A 242 -6.27 9.51 18.43
N ALA A 243 -6.86 8.58 19.17
CA ALA A 243 -7.90 7.70 18.66
C ALA A 243 -9.29 8.26 18.99
#